data_8630a2a90ee755753b742a359a6afdc4
#
_entry.id   8630a2a90ee755753b742a359a6afdc4
#
_cell.length_a   1.000
_cell.length_b   1.000
_cell.length_c   1.000
_cell.angle_alpha   90.00
_cell.angle_beta   90.00
_cell.angle_gamma   90.00
#
_symmetry.space_group_name_H-M   'P 1'
#
loop_
_entity.id
_entity.type
_entity.pdbx_description
1 polymer ?
#
loop_
_entity_poly.entity_id
_entity_poly.type
_entity_poly.pdbx_seq_one_letter_code
_entity_poly.pdbx_strand_id
1 'polypeptide(L)'
;MTTTARRRAALIAFAAFGFATSAFAEDKNVKIGVLNDMSSLYADIGGPNSVAAAKMAVDDSGLSAKGWKIEVLSGDHQNKPDIGLNIARQWIDNDKVDVIADTPNSGVALEVNIIVKEKNAILLNSGAATADLTGKACTPNTISYTYDTYMLANGTGKALTKAGGDSWFFLTADYAFGHALERDTSAVVTANGGKVLGSVKHPLNTSDFSSFLLQAQSSKAKVIGLANAGGDTANAIKQAAEFGIVEGGQKLAALLLFINDVHALGLKTAHGLTFTESFYWDMNDRTRGWSKRFVKLSPKGTMPSMDAAGVYASVLHYLKALDAMGSNPHDGTKVVVKMKEIPTDDPVFGKGELRTDGRHIIPAYLFEVKKPEESKGPWDYYKLVATISPEDAAKPLAQSECPLVKK
;
A
#
# COMPACT_ATOMS: atom_id res chain seq x y z
N MET A 1 -66.64 -81.17 -11.26
CA MET A 1 -66.57 -80.07 -10.31
C MET A 1 -65.18 -79.46 -10.41
N THR A 2 -65.03 -78.37 -11.14
CA THR A 2 -63.81 -77.76 -11.52
C THR A 2 -63.66 -76.42 -10.77
N THR A 3 -62.65 -76.26 -9.93
CA THR A 3 -62.36 -75.03 -9.19
C THR A 3 -61.14 -74.35 -9.83
N THR A 4 -61.38 -73.24 -10.45
CA THR A 4 -60.39 -72.36 -11.07
C THR A 4 -59.74 -71.47 -10.05
N ALA A 5 -58.43 -71.60 -9.86
CA ALA A 5 -57.63 -70.71 -9.02
C ALA A 5 -57.15 -69.48 -9.84
N ARG A 6 -57.56 -68.26 -9.45
CA ARG A 6 -57.08 -67.00 -9.99
C ARG A 6 -55.80 -66.61 -9.29
N ARG A 7 -54.68 -66.57 -10.01
CA ARG A 7 -53.41 -65.91 -9.59
C ARG A 7 -53.52 -64.43 -9.75
N ARG A 8 -53.41 -63.66 -8.68
CA ARG A 8 -53.23 -62.21 -8.70
C ARG A 8 -51.71 -61.88 -8.80
N ALA A 9 -51.30 -61.29 -9.87
CA ALA A 9 -49.96 -60.71 -10.01
C ALA A 9 -49.94 -59.33 -9.34
N ALA A 10 -49.10 -59.12 -8.32
CA ALA A 10 -48.85 -57.83 -7.72
C ALA A 10 -47.69 -57.16 -8.49
N LEU A 11 -47.97 -56.06 -9.15
CA LEU A 11 -46.96 -55.16 -9.68
C LEU A 11 -46.39 -54.31 -8.55
N ILE A 12 -45.14 -54.53 -8.21
CA ILE A 12 -44.38 -53.65 -7.32
C ILE A 12 -43.78 -52.52 -8.20
N ALA A 13 -44.32 -51.31 -8.13
CA ALA A 13 -43.75 -50.13 -8.74
C ALA A 13 -42.57 -49.64 -7.85
N PHE A 14 -41.36 -49.78 -8.34
CA PHE A 14 -40.16 -49.17 -7.76
C PHE A 14 -40.16 -47.65 -8.12
N ALA A 15 -40.53 -46.82 -7.16
CA ALA A 15 -40.35 -45.40 -7.28
C ALA A 15 -38.84 -45.07 -7.08
N ALA A 16 -38.15 -44.79 -8.17
CA ALA A 16 -36.79 -44.26 -8.09
C ALA A 16 -36.85 -42.82 -7.60
N PHE A 17 -36.56 -42.62 -6.32
CA PHE A 17 -36.28 -41.29 -5.76
C PHE A 17 -34.93 -40.82 -6.29
N GLY A 18 -34.96 -39.99 -7.33
CA GLY A 18 -33.81 -39.26 -7.80
C GLY A 18 -33.43 -38.22 -6.75
N PHE A 19 -32.35 -38.43 -6.02
CA PHE A 19 -31.70 -37.40 -5.26
C PHE A 19 -31.16 -36.36 -6.24
N ALA A 20 -31.90 -35.28 -6.47
CA ALA A 20 -31.38 -34.10 -7.08
C ALA A 20 -30.36 -33.53 -6.07
N THR A 21 -29.07 -33.80 -6.31
CA THR A 21 -28.00 -33.06 -5.67
C THR A 21 -28.13 -31.61 -6.19
N SER A 22 -28.71 -30.74 -5.33
CA SER A 22 -28.61 -29.29 -5.57
C SER A 22 -27.13 -28.98 -5.63
N ALA A 23 -26.58 -28.83 -6.84
CA ALA A 23 -25.31 -28.19 -7.02
C ALA A 23 -25.49 -26.76 -6.47
N PHE A 24 -24.96 -26.50 -5.29
CA PHE A 24 -24.84 -25.13 -4.83
C PHE A 24 -24.07 -24.41 -5.93
N ALA A 25 -24.72 -23.46 -6.58
CA ALA A 25 -24.04 -22.60 -7.56
C ALA A 25 -22.85 -21.97 -6.85
N GLU A 26 -21.66 -22.19 -7.42
CA GLU A 26 -20.44 -21.56 -6.90
C GLU A 26 -20.63 -20.05 -6.87
N ASP A 27 -20.50 -19.44 -5.67
CA ASP A 27 -20.57 -17.98 -5.57
C ASP A 27 -19.25 -17.38 -6.06
N LYS A 28 -19.33 -16.74 -7.21
CA LYS A 28 -18.23 -16.09 -7.93
C LYS A 28 -18.46 -14.58 -8.08
N ASN A 29 -19.26 -13.99 -7.20
CA ASN A 29 -19.45 -12.54 -7.17
C ASN A 29 -18.47 -11.93 -6.16
N VAL A 30 -17.78 -10.88 -6.56
CA VAL A 30 -16.83 -10.18 -5.69
C VAL A 30 -16.94 -8.67 -5.88
N LYS A 31 -16.85 -7.92 -4.79
CA LYS A 31 -16.80 -6.46 -4.81
C LYS A 31 -15.53 -5.96 -4.15
N ILE A 32 -14.80 -5.14 -4.88
CA ILE A 32 -13.55 -4.49 -4.45
C ILE A 32 -13.84 -3.01 -4.26
N GLY A 33 -13.69 -2.51 -3.04
CA GLY A 33 -13.83 -1.09 -2.74
C GLY A 33 -12.46 -0.41 -2.68
N VAL A 34 -12.14 0.48 -3.63
CA VAL A 34 -10.95 1.32 -3.58
C VAL A 34 -11.28 2.54 -2.74
N LEU A 35 -10.81 2.56 -1.49
CA LEU A 35 -11.04 3.62 -0.52
C LEU A 35 -9.82 4.52 -0.44
N ASN A 36 -9.87 5.67 -1.11
CA ASN A 36 -8.71 6.54 -1.28
C ASN A 36 -9.05 8.00 -0.97
N ASP A 37 -8.05 8.85 -0.95
CA ASP A 37 -8.20 10.30 -1.04
C ASP A 37 -8.32 10.69 -2.52
N MET A 38 -9.53 11.04 -2.96
CA MET A 38 -9.79 11.39 -4.35
C MET A 38 -9.66 12.89 -4.63
N SER A 39 -9.68 13.73 -3.59
CA SER A 39 -9.90 15.16 -3.75
C SER A 39 -9.03 16.07 -2.89
N SER A 40 -8.19 15.52 -2.00
CA SER A 40 -7.41 16.34 -1.08
C SER A 40 -5.90 16.06 -1.14
N LEU A 41 -5.19 16.13 -0.02
CA LEU A 41 -3.73 16.15 0.12
C LEU A 41 -2.99 14.99 -0.58
N TYR A 42 -3.60 13.78 -0.62
CA TYR A 42 -3.00 12.57 -1.17
C TYR A 42 -3.60 12.13 -2.51
N ALA A 43 -4.48 12.95 -3.11
CA ALA A 43 -5.16 12.61 -4.36
C ALA A 43 -4.21 12.33 -5.54
N ASP A 44 -3.03 12.94 -5.56
CA ASP A 44 -2.02 12.74 -6.61
C ASP A 44 -1.11 11.52 -6.34
N ILE A 45 -1.08 10.99 -5.10
CA ILE A 45 -0.30 9.78 -4.76
C ILE A 45 -0.96 8.54 -5.37
N GLY A 46 -2.23 8.33 -5.05
CA GLY A 46 -3.08 7.23 -5.51
C GLY A 46 -4.32 7.76 -6.20
N GLY A 47 -5.34 8.13 -5.42
CA GLY A 47 -6.58 8.71 -5.90
C GLY A 47 -7.24 7.94 -7.06
N PRO A 48 -7.63 8.61 -8.13
CA PRO A 48 -8.20 7.95 -9.32
C PRO A 48 -7.24 6.95 -10.00
N ASN A 49 -5.92 7.10 -9.83
CA ASN A 49 -4.94 6.15 -10.33
C ASN A 49 -5.02 4.80 -9.64
N SER A 50 -5.34 4.76 -8.35
CA SER A 50 -5.58 3.51 -7.61
C SER A 50 -6.79 2.74 -8.16
N VAL A 51 -7.84 3.46 -8.54
CA VAL A 51 -9.01 2.83 -9.21
C VAL A 51 -8.63 2.25 -10.58
N ALA A 52 -7.82 2.97 -11.35
CA ALA A 52 -7.32 2.50 -12.63
C ALA A 52 -6.43 1.24 -12.46
N ALA A 53 -5.56 1.23 -11.43
CA ALA A 53 -4.71 0.10 -11.09
C ALA A 53 -5.51 -1.14 -10.68
N ALA A 54 -6.54 -0.98 -9.83
CA ALA A 54 -7.42 -2.06 -9.43
C ALA A 54 -8.18 -2.66 -10.62
N LYS A 55 -8.74 -1.82 -11.50
CA LYS A 55 -9.42 -2.28 -12.73
C LYS A 55 -8.47 -3.01 -13.66
N MET A 56 -7.25 -2.50 -13.84
CA MET A 56 -6.23 -3.18 -14.65
C MET A 56 -5.86 -4.56 -14.06
N ALA A 57 -5.80 -4.69 -12.74
CA ALA A 57 -5.58 -5.99 -12.09
C ALA A 57 -6.74 -6.97 -12.32
N VAL A 58 -7.98 -6.47 -12.29
CA VAL A 58 -9.17 -7.28 -12.62
C VAL A 58 -9.09 -7.80 -14.06
N ASP A 59 -8.79 -6.94 -15.02
CA ASP A 59 -8.65 -7.33 -16.43
C ASP A 59 -7.53 -8.35 -16.62
N ASP A 60 -6.38 -8.13 -16.01
CA ASP A 60 -5.20 -9.01 -16.12
C ASP A 60 -5.38 -10.36 -15.40
N SER A 61 -6.30 -10.46 -14.43
CA SER A 61 -6.60 -11.70 -13.72
C SER A 61 -7.22 -12.77 -14.61
N GLY A 62 -7.94 -12.35 -15.66
CA GLY A 62 -8.69 -13.23 -16.55
C GLY A 62 -9.89 -13.94 -15.90
N LEU A 63 -10.25 -13.60 -14.66
CA LEU A 63 -11.30 -14.28 -13.89
C LEU A 63 -12.69 -14.12 -14.50
N SER A 64 -12.96 -13.00 -15.19
CA SER A 64 -14.24 -12.79 -15.89
C SER A 64 -14.51 -13.88 -16.92
N ALA A 65 -13.48 -14.37 -17.62
CA ALA A 65 -13.60 -15.49 -18.55
C ALA A 65 -13.87 -16.84 -17.84
N LYS A 66 -13.63 -16.93 -16.53
CA LYS A 66 -13.91 -18.09 -15.67
C LYS A 66 -15.26 -17.98 -14.93
N GLY A 67 -16.08 -17.00 -15.32
CA GLY A 67 -17.42 -16.81 -14.78
C GLY A 67 -17.50 -15.98 -13.50
N TRP A 68 -16.38 -15.36 -13.05
CA TRP A 68 -16.39 -14.42 -11.93
C TRP A 68 -17.03 -13.08 -12.37
N LYS A 69 -17.84 -12.52 -11.49
CA LYS A 69 -18.37 -11.16 -11.60
C LYS A 69 -17.65 -10.28 -10.59
N ILE A 70 -16.81 -9.38 -11.08
CA ILE A 70 -15.98 -8.54 -10.25
C ILE A 70 -16.41 -7.08 -10.46
N GLU A 71 -16.84 -6.44 -9.37
CA GLU A 71 -17.21 -5.04 -9.33
C GLU A 71 -16.13 -4.24 -8.59
N VAL A 72 -15.72 -3.09 -9.15
CA VAL A 72 -14.79 -2.16 -8.50
C VAL A 72 -15.53 -0.87 -8.19
N LEU A 73 -15.71 -0.61 -6.90
CA LEU A 73 -16.26 0.64 -6.36
C LEU A 73 -15.13 1.59 -5.99
N SER A 74 -15.44 2.88 -5.87
CA SER A 74 -14.51 3.90 -5.38
C SER A 74 -15.16 4.78 -4.34
N GLY A 75 -14.40 5.16 -3.30
CA GLY A 75 -14.83 6.06 -2.25
C GLY A 75 -13.76 7.09 -1.91
N ASP A 76 -14.20 8.30 -1.59
CA ASP A 76 -13.33 9.41 -1.21
C ASP A 76 -13.38 9.62 0.31
N HIS A 77 -12.31 9.23 1.01
CA HIS A 77 -12.22 9.48 2.44
C HIS A 77 -11.71 10.90 2.78
N GLN A 78 -11.36 11.71 1.78
CA GLN A 78 -10.93 13.10 1.96
C GLN A 78 -9.80 13.25 3.01
N ASN A 79 -8.98 12.24 3.15
CA ASN A 79 -7.91 12.15 4.16
C ASN A 79 -8.40 12.26 5.62
N LYS A 80 -9.66 11.87 5.89
CA LYS A 80 -10.33 11.95 7.20
C LYS A 80 -10.74 10.56 7.70
N PRO A 81 -10.27 10.14 8.89
CA PRO A 81 -10.58 8.81 9.44
C PRO A 81 -12.06 8.51 9.62
N ASP A 82 -12.84 9.48 10.11
CA ASP A 82 -14.27 9.35 10.32
C ASP A 82 -15.05 9.11 9.01
N ILE A 83 -14.69 9.81 7.93
CA ILE A 83 -15.30 9.62 6.61
C ILE A 83 -14.93 8.22 6.09
N GLY A 84 -13.66 7.85 6.14
CA GLY A 84 -13.19 6.54 5.69
C GLY A 84 -13.88 5.39 6.42
N LEU A 85 -14.00 5.49 7.75
CA LEU A 85 -14.70 4.51 8.57
C LEU A 85 -16.18 4.36 8.19
N ASN A 86 -16.88 5.48 7.96
CA ASN A 86 -18.29 5.46 7.58
C ASN A 86 -18.49 4.81 6.20
N ILE A 87 -17.64 5.12 5.22
CA ILE A 87 -17.68 4.48 3.90
C ILE A 87 -17.40 2.97 4.03
N ALA A 88 -16.37 2.58 4.78
CA ALA A 88 -16.03 1.18 4.98
C ALA A 88 -17.18 0.38 5.61
N ARG A 89 -17.84 0.94 6.64
CA ARG A 89 -19.03 0.32 7.26
C ARG A 89 -20.19 0.16 6.28
N GLN A 90 -20.54 1.22 5.55
CA GLN A 90 -21.60 1.17 4.55
C GLN A 90 -21.29 0.10 3.49
N TRP A 91 -20.07 0.08 2.98
CA TRP A 91 -19.65 -0.87 1.95
C TRP A 91 -19.77 -2.32 2.42
N ILE A 92 -19.26 -2.63 3.62
CA ILE A 92 -19.29 -4.01 4.13
C ILE A 92 -20.72 -4.41 4.54
N ASP A 93 -21.43 -3.56 5.30
CA ASP A 93 -22.74 -3.93 5.86
C ASP A 93 -23.87 -3.90 4.81
N ASN A 94 -23.86 -2.90 3.91
CA ASN A 94 -24.98 -2.68 2.97
C ASN A 94 -24.63 -3.13 1.55
N ASP A 95 -23.46 -2.73 1.03
CA ASP A 95 -23.10 -2.94 -0.36
C ASP A 95 -22.41 -4.30 -0.59
N LYS A 96 -22.08 -5.02 0.49
CA LYS A 96 -21.44 -6.35 0.47
C LYS A 96 -20.09 -6.33 -0.24
N VAL A 97 -19.26 -5.35 0.10
CA VAL A 97 -17.87 -5.28 -0.35
C VAL A 97 -17.06 -6.32 0.43
N ASP A 98 -16.31 -7.15 -0.28
CA ASP A 98 -15.49 -8.24 0.27
C ASP A 98 -14.11 -7.78 0.69
N VAL A 99 -13.55 -6.84 -0.08
CA VAL A 99 -12.19 -6.35 0.10
C VAL A 99 -12.11 -4.84 -0.10
N ILE A 100 -11.47 -4.17 0.85
CA ILE A 100 -11.12 -2.75 0.74
C ILE A 100 -9.66 -2.68 0.33
N ALA A 101 -9.38 -1.94 -0.75
CA ALA A 101 -8.04 -1.74 -1.28
C ALA A 101 -7.59 -0.31 -1.06
N ASP A 102 -6.28 -0.16 -0.86
CA ASP A 102 -5.52 1.08 -0.74
C ASP A 102 -5.57 1.73 0.66
N THR A 103 -6.35 2.79 0.90
CA THR A 103 -6.40 3.55 2.16
C THR A 103 -5.08 4.30 2.50
N PRO A 104 -4.64 5.30 1.70
CA PRO A 104 -3.31 5.92 1.88
C PRO A 104 -3.10 6.70 3.19
N ASN A 105 -4.15 7.04 3.92
CA ASN A 105 -4.03 7.67 5.24
C ASN A 105 -3.90 6.63 6.36
N SER A 106 -2.82 6.66 7.13
CA SER A 106 -2.59 5.68 8.21
C SER A 106 -3.66 5.69 9.30
N GLY A 107 -4.28 6.84 9.59
CA GLY A 107 -5.42 6.91 10.53
C GLY A 107 -6.65 6.20 9.97
N VAL A 108 -6.97 6.44 8.69
CA VAL A 108 -8.07 5.73 8.00
C VAL A 108 -7.80 4.22 7.98
N ALA A 109 -6.59 3.81 7.60
CA ALA A 109 -6.23 2.40 7.48
C ALA A 109 -6.32 1.65 8.83
N LEU A 110 -5.91 2.30 9.94
CA LEU A 110 -6.03 1.71 11.28
C LEU A 110 -7.49 1.50 11.70
N GLU A 111 -8.39 2.45 11.40
CA GLU A 111 -9.83 2.30 11.67
C GLU A 111 -10.48 1.23 10.77
N VAL A 112 -10.15 1.24 9.47
CA VAL A 112 -10.64 0.22 8.51
C VAL A 112 -10.15 -1.17 8.90
N ASN A 113 -8.90 -1.30 9.37
CA ASN A 113 -8.34 -2.57 9.85
C ASN A 113 -9.16 -3.21 10.99
N ILE A 114 -9.72 -2.39 11.89
CA ILE A 114 -10.61 -2.88 12.95
C ILE A 114 -11.90 -3.43 12.35
N ILE A 115 -12.53 -2.68 11.46
CA ILE A 115 -13.83 -3.06 10.86
C ILE A 115 -13.71 -4.31 9.98
N VAL A 116 -12.67 -4.42 9.14
CA VAL A 116 -12.52 -5.62 8.30
C VAL A 116 -12.28 -6.87 9.15
N LYS A 117 -11.58 -6.76 10.29
CA LYS A 117 -11.45 -7.86 11.25
C LYS A 117 -12.80 -8.26 11.85
N GLU A 118 -13.58 -7.28 12.34
CA GLU A 118 -14.89 -7.53 12.97
C GLU A 118 -15.89 -8.17 12.00
N LYS A 119 -15.86 -7.75 10.74
CA LYS A 119 -16.81 -8.17 9.70
C LYS A 119 -16.31 -9.30 8.81
N ASN A 120 -15.11 -9.81 9.07
CA ASN A 120 -14.44 -10.81 8.25
C ASN A 120 -14.30 -10.42 6.76
N ALA A 121 -14.18 -9.11 6.48
CA ALA A 121 -13.77 -8.58 5.20
C ALA A 121 -12.24 -8.51 5.13
N ILE A 122 -11.67 -7.93 4.06
CA ILE A 122 -10.21 -7.84 3.84
C ILE A 122 -9.79 -6.39 3.67
N LEU A 123 -8.61 -6.04 4.20
CA LEU A 123 -7.89 -4.82 3.86
C LEU A 123 -6.59 -5.17 3.11
N LEU A 124 -6.49 -4.74 1.86
CA LEU A 124 -5.26 -4.73 1.07
C LEU A 124 -4.67 -3.33 1.13
N ASN A 125 -3.85 -3.08 2.15
CA ASN A 125 -3.21 -1.79 2.34
C ASN A 125 -2.03 -1.62 1.39
N SER A 126 -2.10 -0.62 0.52
CA SER A 126 -1.02 -0.23 -0.41
C SER A 126 -0.43 1.13 -0.06
N GLY A 127 -1.26 2.07 0.40
CA GLY A 127 -0.87 3.46 0.58
C GLY A 127 -0.53 3.87 2.02
N ALA A 128 -1.18 3.31 3.05
CA ALA A 128 -0.85 3.68 4.43
C ALA A 128 0.46 3.05 4.89
N ALA A 129 1.40 3.89 5.31
CA ALA A 129 2.76 3.47 5.61
C ALA A 129 2.99 3.03 7.06
N THR A 130 2.08 3.27 8.01
CA THR A 130 2.36 2.91 9.40
C THR A 130 2.72 1.44 9.56
N ALA A 131 3.92 1.14 10.08
CA ALA A 131 4.37 -0.22 10.39
C ALA A 131 3.51 -0.88 11.50
N ASP A 132 2.65 -0.12 12.18
CA ASP A 132 1.75 -0.65 13.20
C ASP A 132 0.73 -1.66 12.60
N LEU A 133 0.37 -1.54 11.31
CA LEU A 133 -0.54 -2.48 10.61
C LEU A 133 0.02 -3.91 10.52
N THR A 134 1.33 -4.08 10.54
CA THR A 134 2.02 -5.39 10.58
C THR A 134 2.72 -5.62 11.92
N GLY A 135 2.59 -4.65 12.84
CA GLY A 135 3.08 -4.67 14.21
C GLY A 135 1.96 -4.86 15.22
N LYS A 136 1.86 -3.95 16.19
CA LYS A 136 0.90 -4.04 17.31
C LYS A 136 -0.58 -4.05 16.90
N ALA A 137 -0.91 -3.52 15.72
CA ALA A 137 -2.27 -3.48 15.19
C ALA A 137 -2.54 -4.57 14.13
N CYS A 138 -1.64 -5.52 13.90
CA CYS A 138 -1.85 -6.53 12.86
C CYS A 138 -3.08 -7.41 13.13
N THR A 139 -3.77 -7.79 12.06
CA THR A 139 -4.96 -8.63 12.09
C THR A 139 -4.86 -9.75 11.04
N PRO A 140 -5.62 -10.83 11.18
CA PRO A 140 -5.64 -11.90 10.18
C PRO A 140 -6.26 -11.47 8.84
N ASN A 141 -6.92 -10.32 8.78
CA ASN A 141 -7.68 -9.82 7.64
C ASN A 141 -6.96 -8.73 6.85
N THR A 142 -5.75 -8.33 7.26
CA THR A 142 -5.02 -7.21 6.64
C THR A 142 -3.69 -7.64 6.07
N ILE A 143 -3.42 -7.19 4.84
CA ILE A 143 -2.14 -7.31 4.15
C ILE A 143 -1.59 -5.92 3.88
N SER A 144 -0.35 -5.66 4.29
CA SER A 144 0.40 -4.43 3.97
C SER A 144 1.37 -4.73 2.83
N TYR A 145 1.09 -4.18 1.64
CA TYR A 145 1.62 -4.74 0.40
C TYR A 145 2.85 -4.01 -0.12
N THR A 146 2.91 -2.68 -0.03
CA THR A 146 3.87 -1.86 -0.79
C THR A 146 5.09 -1.46 0.02
N TYR A 147 4.91 -0.69 1.08
CA TYR A 147 5.96 -0.11 1.92
C TYR A 147 5.45 0.09 3.34
N ASP A 148 6.33 0.41 4.27
CA ASP A 148 5.98 0.86 5.61
C ASP A 148 7.06 1.80 6.18
N THR A 149 6.79 2.39 7.35
CA THR A 149 7.71 3.32 8.02
C THR A 149 9.02 2.67 8.42
N TYR A 150 9.05 1.35 8.64
CA TYR A 150 10.30 0.61 8.90
C TYR A 150 11.19 0.56 7.63
N MET A 151 10.61 0.20 6.47
CA MET A 151 11.31 0.19 5.18
C MET A 151 11.91 1.56 4.87
N LEU A 152 11.11 2.63 5.01
CA LEU A 152 11.52 4.01 4.72
C LEU A 152 12.68 4.44 5.64
N ALA A 153 12.58 4.14 6.93
CA ALA A 153 13.61 4.43 7.93
C ALA A 153 14.93 3.70 7.65
N ASN A 154 14.86 2.40 7.37
CA ASN A 154 16.05 1.58 7.07
C ASN A 154 16.69 1.94 5.73
N GLY A 155 15.92 2.37 4.74
CA GLY A 155 16.47 2.86 3.49
C GLY A 155 17.11 4.24 3.67
N THR A 156 16.31 5.28 3.72
CA THR A 156 16.74 6.68 3.72
C THR A 156 17.44 7.07 5.02
N GLY A 157 16.83 6.76 6.17
CA GLY A 157 17.37 7.12 7.48
C GLY A 157 18.75 6.52 7.74
N LYS A 158 18.90 5.21 7.51
CA LYS A 158 20.17 4.50 7.67
C LYS A 158 21.24 5.00 6.69
N ALA A 159 20.87 5.19 5.42
CA ALA A 159 21.81 5.62 4.39
C ALA A 159 22.40 7.00 4.68
N LEU A 160 21.55 7.98 4.99
CA LEU A 160 21.98 9.34 5.28
C LEU A 160 22.78 9.45 6.59
N THR A 161 22.39 8.69 7.63
CA THR A 161 23.14 8.64 8.90
C THR A 161 24.55 8.10 8.67
N LYS A 162 24.70 6.99 7.93
CA LYS A 162 25.99 6.41 7.58
C LYS A 162 26.84 7.29 6.66
N ALA A 163 26.21 8.12 5.85
CA ALA A 163 26.89 9.11 4.99
C ALA A 163 27.31 10.39 5.72
N GLY A 164 27.36 10.37 7.06
CA GLY A 164 27.80 11.49 7.91
C GLY A 164 26.71 12.41 8.40
N GLY A 165 25.44 12.10 8.14
CA GLY A 165 24.27 12.77 8.72
C GLY A 165 23.99 12.29 10.14
N ASP A 166 24.89 12.57 11.08
CA ASP A 166 24.90 12.03 12.43
C ASP A 166 24.00 12.80 13.41
N SER A 167 23.35 13.87 12.98
CA SER A 167 22.39 14.63 13.79
C SER A 167 21.15 14.97 12.97
N TRP A 168 19.98 14.70 13.56
CA TRP A 168 18.69 14.80 12.93
C TRP A 168 17.73 15.70 13.69
N PHE A 169 16.92 16.43 12.94
CA PHE A 169 15.73 17.13 13.44
C PHE A 169 14.55 16.78 12.55
N PHE A 170 13.38 16.48 13.11
CA PHE A 170 12.23 16.08 12.31
C PHE A 170 11.21 17.19 12.12
N LEU A 171 10.66 17.27 10.92
CA LEU A 171 9.47 18.02 10.56
C LEU A 171 8.36 17.00 10.35
N THR A 172 7.43 16.90 11.30
CA THR A 172 6.53 15.76 11.45
C THR A 172 5.08 16.15 11.27
N ALA A 173 4.38 15.48 10.35
CA ALA A 173 2.93 15.61 10.23
C ALA A 173 2.24 15.05 11.48
N ASP A 174 1.38 15.86 12.12
CA ASP A 174 0.79 15.55 13.43
C ASP A 174 -0.38 14.55 13.35
N TYR A 175 -0.09 13.33 12.87
CA TYR A 175 -1.03 12.22 12.85
C TYR A 175 -0.29 10.87 12.82
N ALA A 176 -1.04 9.75 12.79
CA ALA A 176 -0.53 8.39 12.95
C ALA A 176 0.69 8.05 12.07
N PHE A 177 0.71 8.48 10.80
CA PHE A 177 1.84 8.23 9.89
C PHE A 177 3.08 9.00 10.30
N GLY A 178 2.97 10.33 10.47
CA GLY A 178 4.13 11.16 10.82
C GLY A 178 4.78 10.70 12.13
N HIS A 179 3.97 10.38 13.13
CA HIS A 179 4.46 9.85 14.42
C HIS A 179 5.17 8.50 14.25
N ALA A 180 4.62 7.59 13.44
CA ALA A 180 5.25 6.29 13.17
C ALA A 180 6.57 6.47 12.42
N LEU A 181 6.62 7.32 11.41
CA LEU A 181 7.82 7.56 10.60
C LEU A 181 8.93 8.23 11.40
N GLU A 182 8.61 9.24 12.22
CA GLU A 182 9.56 9.87 13.15
C GLU A 182 10.11 8.84 14.16
N ARG A 183 9.23 8.04 14.78
CA ARG A 183 9.60 6.98 15.73
C ARG A 183 10.58 5.99 15.10
N ASP A 184 10.22 5.43 13.96
CA ASP A 184 10.99 4.36 13.32
C ASP A 184 12.31 4.89 12.76
N THR A 185 12.30 6.10 12.19
CA THR A 185 13.52 6.74 11.71
C THR A 185 14.45 7.13 12.87
N SER A 186 13.91 7.65 13.98
CA SER A 186 14.69 7.96 15.19
C SER A 186 15.40 6.72 15.75
N ALA A 187 14.70 5.58 15.77
CA ALA A 187 15.29 4.31 16.21
C ALA A 187 16.44 3.88 15.30
N VAL A 188 16.27 3.97 13.98
CA VAL A 188 17.31 3.64 12.99
C VAL A 188 18.50 4.59 13.07
N VAL A 189 18.26 5.90 13.17
CA VAL A 189 19.31 6.92 13.36
C VAL A 189 20.15 6.60 14.57
N THR A 190 19.51 6.37 15.73
CA THR A 190 20.19 6.07 17.00
C THR A 190 20.98 4.76 16.92
N ALA A 191 20.38 3.71 16.34
CA ALA A 191 21.04 2.41 16.17
C ALA A 191 22.27 2.47 15.23
N ASN A 192 22.35 3.50 14.38
CA ASN A 192 23.50 3.72 13.48
C ASN A 192 24.44 4.84 13.97
N GLY A 193 24.40 5.19 15.26
CA GLY A 193 25.31 6.15 15.91
C GLY A 193 24.96 7.61 15.71
N GLY A 194 23.82 7.93 15.13
CA GLY A 194 23.32 9.29 15.03
C GLY A 194 22.56 9.76 16.28
N LYS A 195 22.22 11.03 16.31
CA LYS A 195 21.47 11.69 17.40
C LYS A 195 20.26 12.42 16.84
N VAL A 196 19.13 12.30 17.53
CA VAL A 196 17.94 13.12 17.27
C VAL A 196 17.98 14.34 18.20
N LEU A 197 18.02 15.54 17.63
CA LEU A 197 18.09 16.79 18.36
C LEU A 197 16.71 17.34 18.76
N GLY A 198 15.67 16.87 18.09
CA GLY A 198 14.28 17.24 18.36
C GLY A 198 13.39 17.09 17.15
N SER A 199 12.16 17.52 17.29
CA SER A 199 11.18 17.58 16.22
C SER A 199 10.21 18.74 16.40
N VAL A 200 9.55 19.13 15.32
CA VAL A 200 8.40 20.02 15.35
C VAL A 200 7.26 19.37 14.56
N LYS A 201 6.05 19.47 15.10
CA LYS A 201 4.86 18.91 14.49
C LYS A 201 4.06 19.96 13.75
N HIS A 202 3.54 19.62 12.58
CA HIS A 202 2.66 20.48 11.79
C HIS A 202 1.32 19.76 11.49
N PRO A 203 0.21 20.51 11.40
CA PRO A 203 -1.07 19.95 10.97
C PRO A 203 -0.98 19.39 9.53
N LEU A 204 -1.86 18.44 9.20
CA LEU A 204 -2.06 18.05 7.79
C LEU A 204 -2.57 19.23 6.97
N ASN A 205 -2.18 19.24 5.69
CA ASN A 205 -2.53 20.29 4.74
C ASN A 205 -1.98 21.67 5.13
N THR A 206 -0.75 21.71 5.61
CA THR A 206 -0.02 22.94 5.96
C THR A 206 0.42 23.65 4.68
N SER A 207 0.01 24.90 4.52
CA SER A 207 0.42 25.74 3.39
C SER A 207 1.66 26.59 3.66
N ASP A 208 1.89 26.97 4.92
CA ASP A 208 3.03 27.80 5.37
C ASP A 208 3.90 27.00 6.35
N PHE A 209 5.10 26.65 5.89
CA PHE A 209 6.09 25.92 6.69
C PHE A 209 7.14 26.84 7.33
N SER A 210 7.05 28.16 7.17
CA SER A 210 8.09 29.12 7.59
C SER A 210 8.55 28.94 9.04
N SER A 211 7.60 28.91 9.98
CA SER A 211 7.92 28.77 11.41
C SER A 211 8.50 27.39 11.75
N PHE A 212 8.07 26.35 11.10
CA PHE A 212 8.57 24.97 11.29
C PHE A 212 10.00 24.84 10.73
N LEU A 213 10.23 25.39 9.54
CA LEU A 213 11.56 25.39 8.89
C LEU A 213 12.58 26.23 9.65
N LEU A 214 12.19 27.37 10.22
CA LEU A 214 13.06 28.16 11.09
C LEU A 214 13.49 27.40 12.34
N GLN A 215 12.60 26.62 12.96
CA GLN A 215 12.93 25.75 14.09
C GLN A 215 13.90 24.64 13.65
N ALA A 216 13.64 23.98 12.51
CA ALA A 216 14.52 22.98 11.96
C ALA A 216 15.91 23.55 11.62
N GLN A 217 15.98 24.73 11.02
CA GLN A 217 17.23 25.41 10.70
C GLN A 217 18.01 25.78 11.97
N SER A 218 17.31 26.29 13.00
CA SER A 218 17.89 26.69 14.26
C SER A 218 18.44 25.52 15.07
N SER A 219 17.96 24.30 14.86
CA SER A 219 18.45 23.09 15.51
C SER A 219 19.90 22.76 15.19
N LYS A 220 20.42 23.26 14.05
CA LYS A 220 21.75 22.95 13.51
C LYS A 220 21.97 21.45 13.24
N ALA A 221 20.90 20.68 13.15
CA ALA A 221 20.99 19.29 12.72
C ALA A 221 21.58 19.19 11.31
N LYS A 222 22.40 18.19 11.05
CA LYS A 222 22.95 17.95 9.70
C LYS A 222 21.86 17.50 8.72
N VAL A 223 20.82 16.82 9.25
CA VAL A 223 19.72 16.32 8.44
C VAL A 223 18.38 16.76 9.02
N ILE A 224 17.52 17.32 8.19
CA ILE A 224 16.11 17.57 8.49
C ILE A 224 15.32 16.44 7.88
N GLY A 225 14.73 15.59 8.71
CA GLY A 225 13.88 14.48 8.31
C GLY A 225 12.45 14.94 8.08
N LEU A 226 11.98 14.88 6.85
CA LEU A 226 10.60 15.21 6.50
C LEU A 226 9.72 13.99 6.75
N ALA A 227 9.11 13.92 7.93
CA ALA A 227 8.17 12.87 8.33
C ALA A 227 6.73 13.25 7.95
N ASN A 228 6.54 13.56 6.67
CA ASN A 228 5.28 13.94 6.03
C ASN A 228 5.22 13.35 4.61
N ALA A 229 4.16 13.60 3.84
CA ALA A 229 3.96 13.05 2.50
C ALA A 229 3.12 13.98 1.61
N GLY A 230 3.15 13.73 0.29
CA GLY A 230 2.35 14.41 -0.70
C GLY A 230 2.53 15.92 -0.68
N GLY A 231 1.42 16.67 -0.73
CA GLY A 231 1.46 18.13 -0.78
C GLY A 231 2.21 18.79 0.38
N ASP A 232 2.18 18.23 1.60
CA ASP A 232 2.94 18.76 2.74
C ASP A 232 4.45 18.59 2.53
N THR A 233 4.90 17.45 2.03
CA THR A 233 6.31 17.22 1.67
C THR A 233 6.76 18.16 0.55
N ALA A 234 5.97 18.27 -0.51
CA ALA A 234 6.29 19.15 -1.64
C ALA A 234 6.40 20.62 -1.22
N ASN A 235 5.45 21.10 -0.39
CA ASN A 235 5.48 22.47 0.15
C ASN A 235 6.69 22.71 1.07
N ALA A 236 6.99 21.74 1.96
CA ALA A 236 8.15 21.84 2.83
C ALA A 236 9.46 21.89 2.05
N ILE A 237 9.64 21.06 1.02
CA ILE A 237 10.83 21.06 0.15
C ILE A 237 10.96 22.39 -0.59
N LYS A 238 9.87 22.88 -1.20
CA LYS A 238 9.85 24.13 -1.92
C LYS A 238 10.27 25.31 -1.03
N GLN A 239 9.63 25.43 0.14
CA GLN A 239 9.93 26.50 1.07
C GLN A 239 11.32 26.36 1.71
N ALA A 240 11.80 25.14 1.97
CA ALA A 240 13.16 24.92 2.43
C ALA A 240 14.22 25.42 1.44
N ALA A 241 13.96 25.27 0.13
CA ALA A 241 14.80 25.86 -0.92
C ALA A 241 14.75 27.40 -0.90
N GLU A 242 13.56 27.99 -0.74
CA GLU A 242 13.39 29.46 -0.62
C GLU A 242 14.12 30.03 0.62
N PHE A 243 14.18 29.29 1.73
CA PHE A 243 14.93 29.66 2.94
C PHE A 243 16.42 29.35 2.87
N GLY A 244 16.91 28.77 1.76
CA GLY A 244 18.33 28.44 1.61
C GLY A 244 18.85 27.40 2.62
N ILE A 245 18.00 26.48 3.08
CA ILE A 245 18.35 25.52 4.12
C ILE A 245 19.46 24.59 3.65
N VAL A 246 19.37 24.10 2.41
CA VAL A 246 20.36 23.18 1.82
C VAL A 246 21.67 23.91 1.56
N GLU A 247 21.62 25.12 1.01
CA GLU A 247 22.78 25.99 0.80
C GLU A 247 23.46 26.35 2.12
N GLY A 248 22.69 26.41 3.20
CA GLY A 248 23.17 26.60 4.58
C GLY A 248 23.88 25.39 5.18
N GLY A 249 23.93 24.27 4.44
CA GLY A 249 24.68 23.04 4.80
C GLY A 249 23.86 21.95 5.49
N GLN A 250 22.56 22.14 5.70
CA GLN A 250 21.68 21.09 6.18
C GLN A 250 21.12 20.28 5.02
N LYS A 251 21.01 18.95 5.18
CA LYS A 251 20.41 18.06 4.17
C LYS A 251 18.93 17.86 4.45
N LEU A 252 18.11 17.77 3.41
CA LEU A 252 16.73 17.29 3.51
C LEU A 252 16.68 15.80 3.26
N ALA A 253 16.05 15.06 4.15
CA ALA A 253 15.68 13.66 3.96
C ALA A 253 14.18 13.59 3.67
N ALA A 254 13.79 13.40 2.41
CA ALA A 254 12.40 13.15 2.05
C ALA A 254 12.07 11.69 2.39
N LEU A 255 11.62 11.44 3.64
CA LEU A 255 11.43 10.07 4.14
C LEU A 255 10.34 9.31 3.38
N LEU A 256 9.34 10.02 2.83
CA LEU A 256 8.39 9.48 1.87
C LEU A 256 8.18 10.49 0.75
N LEU A 257 8.56 10.10 -0.45
CA LEU A 257 8.46 10.92 -1.66
C LEU A 257 7.98 10.04 -2.81
N PHE A 258 7.09 10.56 -3.64
CA PHE A 258 6.55 9.86 -4.79
C PHE A 258 6.98 10.53 -6.10
N ILE A 259 6.94 9.78 -7.20
CA ILE A 259 7.29 10.31 -8.52
C ILE A 259 6.42 11.51 -8.93
N ASN A 260 5.16 11.53 -8.48
CA ASN A 260 4.22 12.63 -8.70
C ASN A 260 4.66 13.90 -7.97
N ASP A 261 5.22 13.79 -6.76
CA ASP A 261 5.77 14.91 -6.00
C ASP A 261 6.97 15.50 -6.72
N VAL A 262 7.89 14.66 -7.21
CA VAL A 262 9.05 15.09 -8.00
C VAL A 262 8.62 15.75 -9.30
N HIS A 263 7.58 15.22 -9.95
CA HIS A 263 7.01 15.82 -11.16
C HIS A 263 6.46 17.24 -10.90
N ALA A 264 5.74 17.41 -9.79
CA ALA A 264 5.16 18.69 -9.40
C ALA A 264 6.23 19.72 -8.97
N LEU A 265 7.26 19.27 -8.24
CA LEU A 265 8.39 20.12 -7.81
C LEU A 265 9.31 20.54 -8.97
N GLY A 266 9.46 19.64 -9.95
CA GLY A 266 10.45 19.74 -11.00
C GLY A 266 11.88 19.42 -10.51
N LEU A 267 12.71 18.96 -11.44
CA LEU A 267 14.08 18.51 -11.12
C LEU A 267 14.97 19.62 -10.55
N LYS A 268 14.75 20.88 -10.95
CA LYS A 268 15.52 22.01 -10.43
C LYS A 268 15.37 22.16 -8.90
N THR A 269 14.19 21.89 -8.35
CA THR A 269 13.93 22.00 -6.92
C THR A 269 14.23 20.70 -6.17
N ALA A 270 13.96 19.56 -6.83
CA ALA A 270 14.00 18.26 -6.17
C ALA A 270 15.34 17.53 -6.29
N HIS A 271 16.29 17.97 -7.17
CA HIS A 271 17.53 17.24 -7.41
C HIS A 271 18.34 17.00 -6.12
N GLY A 272 18.96 15.83 -6.04
CA GLY A 272 19.79 15.44 -4.90
C GLY A 272 19.00 14.95 -3.67
N LEU A 273 17.66 15.05 -3.66
CA LEU A 273 16.86 14.43 -2.62
C LEU A 273 17.05 12.91 -2.65
N THR A 274 17.31 12.35 -1.49
CA THR A 274 17.48 10.89 -1.30
C THR A 274 16.27 10.34 -0.57
N PHE A 275 15.69 9.26 -1.08
CA PHE A 275 14.47 8.63 -0.56
C PHE A 275 14.40 7.15 -0.92
N THR A 276 13.44 6.44 -0.35
CA THR A 276 13.26 5.00 -0.54
C THR A 276 11.89 4.71 -1.13
N GLU A 277 11.86 3.90 -2.21
CA GLU A 277 10.64 3.35 -2.78
C GLU A 277 10.77 1.84 -3.03
N SER A 278 9.65 1.15 -3.17
CA SER A 278 9.60 -0.26 -3.56
C SER A 278 9.40 -0.47 -5.06
N PHE A 279 9.13 0.59 -5.81
CA PHE A 279 8.85 0.54 -7.24
C PHE A 279 9.28 1.84 -7.94
N TYR A 280 9.82 1.68 -9.14
CA TYR A 280 9.98 2.77 -10.10
C TYR A 280 9.68 2.26 -11.51
N TRP A 281 8.99 3.05 -12.31
CA TRP A 281 8.50 2.61 -13.61
C TRP A 281 9.61 2.15 -14.57
N ASP A 282 10.81 2.72 -14.48
CA ASP A 282 11.97 2.44 -15.35
C ASP A 282 13.03 1.54 -14.69
N MET A 283 12.61 0.56 -13.83
CA MET A 283 13.56 -0.37 -13.22
C MET A 283 14.02 -1.46 -14.17
N ASN A 284 13.11 -2.02 -14.95
CA ASN A 284 13.36 -3.15 -15.85
C ASN A 284 12.27 -3.24 -16.93
N ASP A 285 12.38 -4.22 -17.84
CA ASP A 285 11.42 -4.38 -18.94
C ASP A 285 10.00 -4.71 -18.47
N ARG A 286 9.84 -5.45 -17.36
CA ARG A 286 8.52 -5.77 -16.78
C ARG A 286 7.84 -4.51 -16.27
N THR A 287 8.54 -3.70 -15.47
CA THR A 287 7.99 -2.45 -14.92
C THR A 287 7.69 -1.43 -16.03
N ARG A 288 8.58 -1.30 -17.02
CA ARG A 288 8.35 -0.44 -18.20
C ARG A 288 7.14 -0.88 -19.01
N GLY A 289 7.01 -2.19 -19.27
CA GLY A 289 5.88 -2.75 -20.04
C GLY A 289 4.55 -2.51 -19.32
N TRP A 290 4.50 -2.76 -18.02
CA TRP A 290 3.33 -2.53 -17.19
C TRP A 290 2.97 -1.03 -17.14
N SER A 291 3.92 -0.17 -16.86
CA SER A 291 3.71 1.28 -16.75
C SER A 291 3.20 1.91 -18.04
N LYS A 292 3.70 1.46 -19.21
CA LYS A 292 3.20 1.91 -20.52
C LYS A 292 1.72 1.57 -20.74
N ARG A 293 1.24 0.46 -20.19
CA ARG A 293 -0.19 0.10 -20.22
C ARG A 293 -0.98 0.94 -19.23
N PHE A 294 -0.45 1.11 -18.01
CA PHE A 294 -1.07 1.88 -16.94
C PHE A 294 -1.34 3.34 -17.35
N VAL A 295 -0.36 4.03 -17.96
CA VAL A 295 -0.49 5.43 -18.42
C VAL A 295 -1.71 5.64 -19.33
N LYS A 296 -2.08 4.64 -20.13
CA LYS A 296 -3.26 4.70 -21.01
C LYS A 296 -4.59 4.65 -20.24
N LEU A 297 -4.57 4.13 -19.02
CA LEU A 297 -5.74 3.99 -18.13
C LEU A 297 -5.75 5.08 -17.06
N SER A 298 -4.60 5.71 -16.78
CA SER A 298 -4.48 6.83 -15.84
C SER A 298 -5.32 8.01 -16.31
N PRO A 299 -6.22 8.56 -15.46
CA PRO A 299 -7.07 9.68 -15.85
C PRO A 299 -6.32 10.94 -16.26
N LYS A 300 -5.11 11.13 -15.72
CA LYS A 300 -4.24 12.27 -16.04
C LYS A 300 -3.08 11.90 -16.97
N GLY A 301 -2.99 10.65 -17.44
CA GLY A 301 -1.87 10.16 -18.25
C GLY A 301 -0.52 10.19 -17.51
N THR A 302 -0.52 10.09 -16.20
CA THR A 302 0.68 10.12 -15.36
C THR A 302 1.34 8.75 -15.25
N MET A 303 2.66 8.73 -15.03
CA MET A 303 3.34 7.49 -14.63
C MET A 303 2.84 7.02 -13.26
N PRO A 304 2.80 5.69 -13.04
CA PRO A 304 2.35 5.13 -11.77
C PRO A 304 3.34 5.44 -10.64
N SER A 305 2.79 5.79 -9.48
CA SER A 305 3.51 5.80 -8.21
C SER A 305 3.71 4.36 -7.69
N MET A 306 4.55 4.16 -6.68
CA MET A 306 4.65 2.88 -5.98
C MET A 306 3.33 2.49 -5.30
N ASP A 307 2.48 3.46 -4.94
CA ASP A 307 1.15 3.20 -4.38
C ASP A 307 0.23 2.55 -5.40
N ALA A 308 0.08 3.14 -6.60
CA ALA A 308 -0.70 2.56 -7.68
C ALA A 308 -0.18 1.18 -8.10
N ALA A 309 1.14 0.97 -8.10
CA ALA A 309 1.76 -0.34 -8.34
C ALA A 309 1.35 -1.35 -7.26
N GLY A 310 1.32 -0.91 -5.99
CA GLY A 310 0.87 -1.71 -4.86
C GLY A 310 -0.60 -2.13 -4.94
N VAL A 311 -1.47 -1.21 -5.34
CA VAL A 311 -2.89 -1.52 -5.56
C VAL A 311 -3.05 -2.60 -6.64
N TYR A 312 -2.39 -2.41 -7.79
CA TYR A 312 -2.42 -3.41 -8.85
C TYR A 312 -1.96 -4.79 -8.37
N ALA A 313 -0.80 -4.85 -7.73
CA ALA A 313 -0.20 -6.12 -7.32
C ALA A 313 -1.01 -6.82 -6.23
N SER A 314 -1.50 -6.08 -5.22
CA SER A 314 -2.31 -6.64 -4.13
C SER A 314 -3.65 -7.17 -4.61
N VAL A 315 -4.34 -6.42 -5.47
CA VAL A 315 -5.62 -6.86 -6.07
C VAL A 315 -5.39 -8.07 -6.99
N LEU A 316 -4.35 -8.06 -7.84
CA LEU A 316 -4.03 -9.20 -8.69
C LEU A 316 -3.73 -10.46 -7.88
N HIS A 317 -3.00 -10.33 -6.77
CA HIS A 317 -2.69 -11.45 -5.89
C HIS A 317 -3.94 -11.98 -5.15
N TYR A 318 -4.80 -11.09 -4.68
CA TYR A 318 -6.11 -11.45 -4.13
C TYR A 318 -6.94 -12.26 -5.14
N LEU A 319 -7.01 -11.80 -6.38
CA LEU A 319 -7.76 -12.48 -7.44
C LEU A 319 -7.14 -13.85 -7.80
N LYS A 320 -5.81 -13.99 -7.75
CA LYS A 320 -5.14 -15.30 -7.88
C LYS A 320 -5.51 -16.25 -6.74
N ALA A 321 -5.66 -15.74 -5.52
CA ALA A 321 -6.12 -16.56 -4.40
C ALA A 321 -7.57 -17.04 -4.60
N LEU A 322 -8.46 -16.18 -5.09
CA LEU A 322 -9.84 -16.57 -5.42
C LEU A 322 -9.89 -17.62 -6.54
N ASP A 323 -9.08 -17.47 -7.58
CA ASP A 323 -8.96 -18.48 -8.65
C ASP A 323 -8.56 -19.86 -8.10
N ALA A 324 -7.57 -19.87 -7.21
CA ALA A 324 -7.10 -21.10 -6.55
C ALA A 324 -8.13 -21.72 -5.59
N MET A 325 -9.02 -20.91 -5.01
CA MET A 325 -10.12 -21.38 -4.14
C MET A 325 -11.32 -21.86 -4.96
N GLY A 326 -11.54 -21.31 -6.16
CA GLY A 326 -12.63 -21.66 -7.07
C GLY A 326 -13.96 -20.98 -6.76
N SER A 327 -14.26 -20.67 -5.51
CA SER A 327 -15.52 -20.05 -5.05
C SER A 327 -15.38 -19.43 -3.66
N ASN A 328 -16.43 -18.79 -3.17
CA ASN A 328 -16.58 -18.26 -1.80
C ASN A 328 -15.58 -17.15 -1.45
N PRO A 329 -15.69 -15.96 -2.08
CA PRO A 329 -14.85 -14.82 -1.76
C PRO A 329 -15.15 -14.13 -0.43
N HIS A 330 -16.27 -14.50 0.23
CA HIS A 330 -16.83 -13.76 1.37
C HIS A 330 -16.24 -14.16 2.74
N ASP A 331 -15.34 -15.16 2.81
CA ASP A 331 -14.60 -15.49 4.03
C ASP A 331 -13.21 -14.87 3.97
N GLY A 332 -13.10 -13.61 4.40
CA GLY A 332 -11.88 -12.82 4.31
C GLY A 332 -10.68 -13.51 4.96
N THR A 333 -10.85 -14.13 6.12
CA THR A 333 -9.76 -14.84 6.79
C THR A 333 -9.24 -16.01 5.95
N LYS A 334 -10.12 -16.81 5.34
CA LYS A 334 -9.69 -17.92 4.47
C LYS A 334 -9.00 -17.43 3.22
N VAL A 335 -9.50 -16.34 2.61
CA VAL A 335 -8.86 -15.77 1.43
C VAL A 335 -7.46 -15.26 1.78
N VAL A 336 -7.29 -14.55 2.91
CA VAL A 336 -5.96 -14.08 3.36
C VAL A 336 -5.01 -15.25 3.65
N VAL A 337 -5.50 -16.35 4.25
CA VAL A 337 -4.70 -17.58 4.41
C VAL A 337 -4.27 -18.10 3.05
N LYS A 338 -5.18 -18.19 2.07
CA LYS A 338 -4.85 -18.62 0.72
C LYS A 338 -3.85 -17.69 0.04
N MET A 339 -3.98 -16.37 0.21
CA MET A 339 -2.98 -15.41 -0.30
C MET A 339 -1.60 -15.68 0.27
N LYS A 340 -1.49 -16.00 1.57
CA LYS A 340 -0.19 -16.30 2.21
C LYS A 340 0.42 -17.64 1.76
N GLU A 341 -0.38 -18.57 1.25
CA GLU A 341 0.11 -19.84 0.71
C GLU A 341 0.69 -19.71 -0.71
N ILE A 342 0.30 -18.66 -1.44
CA ILE A 342 0.69 -18.47 -2.84
C ILE A 342 1.85 -17.44 -2.89
N PRO A 343 3.03 -17.79 -3.40
CA PRO A 343 4.08 -16.80 -3.64
C PRO A 343 3.61 -15.71 -4.60
N THR A 344 4.05 -14.48 -4.36
CA THR A 344 3.79 -13.39 -5.29
C THR A 344 4.75 -13.44 -6.47
N ASP A 345 4.26 -13.18 -7.66
CA ASP A 345 5.06 -12.87 -8.86
C ASP A 345 4.20 -12.03 -9.79
N ASP A 346 4.55 -10.77 -9.92
CA ASP A 346 3.82 -9.77 -10.69
C ASP A 346 4.79 -8.84 -11.45
N PRO A 347 4.29 -8.08 -12.46
CA PRO A 347 5.16 -7.24 -13.28
C PRO A 347 5.76 -6.03 -12.58
N VAL A 348 5.28 -5.67 -11.38
CA VAL A 348 5.70 -4.44 -10.69
C VAL A 348 6.72 -4.71 -9.58
N PHE A 349 6.49 -5.71 -8.71
CA PHE A 349 7.42 -6.06 -7.62
C PHE A 349 8.24 -7.32 -7.89
N GLY A 350 7.85 -8.13 -8.87
CA GLY A 350 8.49 -9.41 -9.12
C GLY A 350 8.10 -10.48 -8.11
N LYS A 351 9.07 -11.32 -7.74
CA LYS A 351 8.85 -12.41 -6.77
C LYS A 351 8.91 -11.91 -5.34
N GLY A 352 8.02 -12.42 -4.51
CA GLY A 352 7.95 -12.14 -3.08
C GLY A 352 7.05 -13.13 -2.36
N GLU A 353 6.78 -12.86 -1.09
CA GLU A 353 5.87 -13.68 -0.26
C GLU A 353 5.10 -12.81 0.73
N LEU A 354 3.96 -13.30 1.19
CA LEU A 354 3.20 -12.69 2.28
C LEU A 354 3.54 -13.40 3.59
N ARG A 355 4.09 -12.65 4.52
CA ARG A 355 4.52 -13.15 5.82
C ARG A 355 3.34 -13.27 6.80
N THR A 356 3.52 -14.00 7.90
CA THR A 356 2.47 -14.26 8.92
C THR A 356 1.85 -12.98 9.48
N ASP A 357 2.65 -11.92 9.68
CA ASP A 357 2.21 -10.61 10.14
C ASP A 357 1.47 -9.77 9.09
N GLY A 358 1.27 -10.32 7.89
CA GLY A 358 0.61 -9.62 6.79
C GLY A 358 1.52 -8.72 5.96
N ARG A 359 2.83 -8.66 6.24
CA ARG A 359 3.78 -7.87 5.44
C ARG A 359 4.16 -8.61 4.14
N HIS A 360 4.06 -7.93 3.02
CA HIS A 360 4.63 -8.38 1.76
C HIS A 360 6.15 -8.17 1.76
N ILE A 361 6.90 -9.22 1.50
CA ILE A 361 8.37 -9.26 1.58
C ILE A 361 8.92 -9.10 0.17
N ILE A 362 9.44 -7.92 -0.11
CA ILE A 362 10.00 -7.47 -1.39
C ILE A 362 11.21 -6.58 -1.16
N PRO A 363 12.11 -6.43 -2.14
CA PRO A 363 13.20 -5.47 -2.05
C PRO A 363 12.69 -4.03 -2.00
N ALA A 364 13.50 -3.15 -1.44
CA ALA A 364 13.34 -1.70 -1.55
C ALA A 364 14.54 -1.10 -2.29
N TYR A 365 14.38 0.12 -2.75
CA TYR A 365 15.38 0.81 -3.55
C TYR A 365 15.63 2.20 -2.99
N LEU A 366 16.88 2.50 -2.72
CA LEU A 366 17.32 3.85 -2.38
C LEU A 366 17.56 4.61 -3.70
N PHE A 367 16.87 5.70 -3.87
CA PHE A 367 16.98 6.57 -5.02
C PHE A 367 17.53 7.96 -4.65
N GLU A 368 18.09 8.61 -5.63
CA GLU A 368 18.39 10.03 -5.63
C GLU A 368 17.66 10.67 -6.81
N VAL A 369 17.06 11.85 -6.60
CA VAL A 369 16.46 12.62 -7.69
C VAL A 369 17.57 13.16 -8.59
N LYS A 370 17.47 12.88 -9.90
CA LYS A 370 18.40 13.32 -10.93
C LYS A 370 18.49 14.84 -11.01
N LYS A 371 19.66 15.32 -11.42
CA LYS A 371 19.80 16.70 -11.92
C LYS A 371 19.08 16.88 -13.26
N PRO A 372 18.67 18.10 -13.63
CA PRO A 372 18.00 18.34 -14.92
C PRO A 372 18.76 17.79 -16.13
N GLU A 373 20.08 17.92 -16.15
CA GLU A 373 20.97 17.45 -17.23
C GLU A 373 21.14 15.92 -17.28
N GLU A 374 20.79 15.20 -16.23
CA GLU A 374 20.84 13.72 -16.15
C GLU A 374 19.56 13.07 -16.67
N SER A 375 18.45 13.83 -16.75
CA SER A 375 17.15 13.32 -17.20
C SER A 375 17.08 13.27 -18.73
N LYS A 376 16.56 12.14 -19.24
CA LYS A 376 16.36 11.90 -20.67
C LYS A 376 14.99 12.36 -21.17
N GLY A 377 14.14 12.88 -20.28
CA GLY A 377 12.80 13.33 -20.61
C GLY A 377 11.82 13.26 -19.45
N PRO A 378 10.51 13.50 -19.70
CA PRO A 378 9.47 13.46 -18.68
C PRO A 378 9.44 12.11 -17.94
N TRP A 379 9.30 12.17 -16.61
CA TRP A 379 9.24 11.02 -15.70
C TRP A 379 10.55 10.24 -15.52
N ASP A 380 11.64 10.58 -16.21
CA ASP A 380 12.97 10.02 -15.97
C ASP A 380 13.68 10.80 -14.86
N TYR A 381 13.24 10.59 -13.62
CA TYR A 381 13.61 11.44 -12.49
C TYR A 381 14.55 10.78 -11.49
N TYR A 382 14.65 9.46 -11.49
CA TYR A 382 15.34 8.73 -10.44
C TYR A 382 16.63 8.08 -10.89
N LYS A 383 17.62 8.16 -10.02
CA LYS A 383 18.89 7.45 -10.12
C LYS A 383 18.96 6.44 -8.98
N LEU A 384 19.09 5.16 -9.33
CA LEU A 384 19.25 4.10 -8.34
C LEU A 384 20.60 4.23 -7.64
N VAL A 385 20.57 4.36 -6.31
CA VAL A 385 21.76 4.45 -5.45
C VAL A 385 22.11 3.08 -4.87
N ALA A 386 21.09 2.37 -4.33
CA ALA A 386 21.28 1.05 -3.74
C ALA A 386 19.99 0.22 -3.81
N THR A 387 20.16 -1.09 -3.86
CA THR A 387 19.08 -2.05 -3.63
C THR A 387 19.17 -2.55 -2.19
N ILE A 388 18.05 -2.54 -1.48
CA ILE A 388 17.90 -3.03 -0.12
C ILE A 388 17.23 -4.39 -0.20
N SER A 389 17.86 -5.41 0.40
CA SER A 389 17.32 -6.78 0.35
C SER A 389 15.92 -6.85 1.00
N PRO A 390 15.06 -7.81 0.61
CA PRO A 390 13.75 -7.99 1.25
C PRO A 390 13.84 -8.14 2.77
N GLU A 391 14.87 -8.81 3.28
CA GLU A 391 15.12 -9.04 4.71
C GLU A 391 15.47 -7.73 5.43
N ASP A 392 16.27 -6.87 4.81
CA ASP A 392 16.63 -5.56 5.36
C ASP A 392 15.49 -4.53 5.22
N ALA A 393 14.63 -4.68 4.22
CA ALA A 393 13.49 -3.82 3.96
C ALA A 393 12.31 -4.09 4.91
N ALA A 394 12.23 -5.28 5.50
CA ALA A 394 11.15 -5.67 6.40
C ALA A 394 11.64 -5.80 7.85
N LYS A 395 10.81 -5.36 8.82
CA LYS A 395 11.11 -5.53 10.24
C LYS A 395 11.31 -7.02 10.56
N PRO A 396 12.43 -7.43 11.20
CA PRO A 396 12.67 -8.82 11.57
C PRO A 396 11.54 -9.37 12.45
N LEU A 397 11.08 -10.62 12.19
CA LEU A 397 10.02 -11.24 12.98
C LEU A 397 10.36 -11.34 14.48
N ALA A 398 11.62 -11.50 14.83
CA ALA A 398 12.07 -11.50 16.22
C ALA A 398 11.78 -10.16 16.96
N GLN A 399 11.64 -9.07 16.21
CA GLN A 399 11.29 -7.74 16.71
C GLN A 399 9.81 -7.40 16.51
N SER A 400 9.02 -8.35 15.99
CA SER A 400 7.61 -8.11 15.70
C SER A 400 6.80 -7.95 16.99
N GLU A 401 5.87 -7.00 16.96
CA GLU A 401 4.85 -6.79 18.00
C GLU A 401 3.48 -7.36 17.58
N CYS A 402 3.43 -8.04 16.42
CA CYS A 402 2.21 -8.62 15.90
C CYS A 402 1.78 -9.82 16.74
N PRO A 403 0.54 -9.86 17.27
CA PRO A 403 0.04 -10.98 18.07
C PRO A 403 -0.13 -12.27 17.28
N LEU A 404 -0.06 -12.23 15.94
CA LEU A 404 -0.12 -13.43 15.08
C LEU A 404 1.25 -14.11 14.95
N VAL A 405 2.34 -13.44 15.33
CA VAL A 405 3.70 -13.99 15.31
C VAL A 405 3.96 -14.71 16.62
N LYS A 406 4.11 -16.03 16.56
CA LYS A 406 4.51 -16.83 17.73
C LYS A 406 5.98 -16.51 18.05
N LYS A 407 6.24 -16.10 19.27
CA LYS A 407 7.59 -15.88 19.81
C LYS A 407 8.15 -17.20 20.35
#